data_730b624c23c43a7816c27d3288c62904
#
_entry.id   730b624c23c43a7816c27d3288c62904
#
_cell.length_a   1.000
_cell.length_b   1.000
_cell.length_c   1.000
_cell.angle_alpha   90.00
_cell.angle_beta   90.00
_cell.angle_gamma   90.00
#
_symmetry.space_group_name_H-M   'P 1'
#
loop_
_entity.id
_entity.type
_entity.pdbx_description
1 polymer ?
#
loop_
_entity_poly.entity_id
_entity_poly.type
_entity_poly.pdbx_seq_one_letter_code
_entity_poly.pdbx_strand_id
1 'polypeptide(L)'
;MRYLSAIAAFLAFTAPVAAEARNIVITNDDGLTSNVVALYEALKADGHDVIVSVPCQNQSGMGAALGLRPLTPLETACRNNAANAGASGAGPMTRDGLGNDFYYVNSTPVMAVLYGLDIVAMKRWGKAPDLVLSGPNEGQNVGAIAISSGTISAAQFAALRGLPAIALSAGQNSAGPDLENAQSPAIAEKSAELVRALDVASKGGRMLPAGLALNINFPNEAKGSKFCASKIGTYNAYALSFSENMAASASPEMKEMAKAYKTDIPALPGLLLGQNPAKPSPDQLQDESFLHLSCIAISPMQAGYAGDDRNTKQLSGILKGLAPTK
;
A
#
# COMPACT_ATOMS: atom_id res chain seq x y z
N MET A 1 57.95 33.83 -31.11
CA MET A 1 57.66 32.79 -30.14
C MET A 1 56.19 32.90 -29.75
N ARG A 2 55.33 31.95 -30.22
CA ARG A 2 53.90 31.89 -29.90
C ARG A 2 53.70 30.76 -28.90
N TYR A 3 53.25 31.09 -27.71
CA TYR A 3 52.87 30.08 -26.68
C TYR A 3 51.44 29.59 -26.95
N LEU A 4 51.29 28.31 -27.30
CA LEU A 4 50.01 27.63 -27.31
C LEU A 4 49.74 27.12 -25.87
N SER A 5 48.73 27.69 -25.23
CA SER A 5 48.21 27.18 -23.96
C SER A 5 47.19 26.09 -24.29
N ALA A 6 47.46 24.83 -23.92
CA ALA A 6 46.52 23.73 -23.99
C ALA A 6 45.63 23.77 -22.78
N ILE A 7 44.32 24.00 -22.96
CA ILE A 7 43.30 23.88 -21.92
C ILE A 7 42.88 22.39 -21.87
N ALA A 8 43.28 21.70 -20.82
CA ALA A 8 42.81 20.36 -20.54
C ALA A 8 41.40 20.47 -19.90
N ALA A 9 40.37 20.08 -20.64
CA ALA A 9 39.02 19.94 -20.11
C ALA A 9 38.93 18.66 -19.27
N PHE A 10 38.80 18.82 -17.97
CA PHE A 10 38.46 17.71 -17.06
C PHE A 10 36.95 17.37 -17.21
N LEU A 11 36.66 16.30 -17.92
CA LEU A 11 35.33 15.64 -17.89
C LEU A 11 35.18 14.95 -16.54
N ALA A 12 34.48 15.59 -15.61
CA ALA A 12 34.05 14.93 -14.39
C ALA A 12 32.99 13.89 -14.74
N PHE A 13 33.38 12.63 -14.79
CA PHE A 13 32.42 11.51 -14.79
C PHE A 13 31.72 11.48 -13.43
N THR A 14 30.48 11.97 -13.35
CA THR A 14 29.61 11.70 -12.20
C THR A 14 29.23 10.22 -12.28
N ALA A 15 29.86 9.38 -11.47
CA ALA A 15 29.39 8.01 -11.28
C ALA A 15 27.93 8.06 -10.83
N PRO A 16 27.06 7.18 -11.34
CA PRO A 16 25.70 7.08 -10.83
C PRO A 16 25.78 6.80 -9.33
N VAL A 17 25.11 7.61 -8.53
CA VAL A 17 24.96 7.35 -7.10
C VAL A 17 24.17 6.04 -7.00
N ALA A 18 24.82 4.98 -6.56
CA ALA A 18 24.15 3.72 -6.28
C ALA A 18 23.11 3.98 -5.19
N ALA A 19 21.91 3.43 -5.36
CA ALA A 19 20.88 3.50 -4.31
C ALA A 19 21.44 2.87 -3.02
N GLU A 20 21.20 3.52 -1.89
CA GLU A 20 21.65 2.98 -0.61
C GLU A 20 20.79 1.80 -0.17
N ALA A 21 21.41 0.81 0.47
CA ALA A 21 20.67 -0.28 1.10
C ALA A 21 19.79 0.27 2.22
N ARG A 22 18.46 0.06 2.12
CA ARG A 22 17.47 0.52 3.09
C ARG A 22 16.87 -0.64 3.87
N ASN A 23 16.48 -0.39 5.12
CA ASN A 23 15.69 -1.31 5.91
C ASN A 23 14.20 -1.07 5.60
N ILE A 24 13.52 -2.05 5.02
CA ILE A 24 12.15 -1.91 4.52
C ILE A 24 11.22 -2.91 5.19
N VAL A 25 10.08 -2.44 5.69
CA VAL A 25 8.98 -3.29 6.13
C VAL A 25 7.91 -3.31 5.04
N ILE A 26 7.58 -4.50 4.54
CA ILE A 26 6.40 -4.74 3.71
C ILE A 26 5.27 -5.24 4.60
N THR A 27 4.08 -4.66 4.46
CA THR A 27 2.82 -5.12 5.06
C THR A 27 1.72 -5.08 4.00
N ASN A 28 0.51 -5.54 4.32
CA ASN A 28 -0.70 -5.40 3.49
C ASN A 28 -1.96 -5.72 4.32
N ASP A 29 -3.12 -5.87 3.65
CA ASP A 29 -4.35 -6.38 4.23
C ASP A 29 -4.83 -7.70 3.61
N ASP A 30 -4.23 -8.15 2.51
CA ASP A 30 -4.60 -9.41 1.84
C ASP A 30 -3.97 -10.66 2.47
N GLY A 31 -2.93 -10.52 3.30
CA GLY A 31 -2.10 -11.62 3.79
C GLY A 31 -0.97 -11.97 2.83
N LEU A 32 -0.52 -13.22 2.83
CA LEU A 32 0.54 -13.69 1.90
C LEU A 32 -0.02 -13.81 0.48
N THR A 33 0.49 -13.00 -0.45
CA THR A 33 0.07 -12.94 -1.86
C THR A 33 1.25 -12.98 -2.82
N SER A 34 0.99 -13.27 -4.10
CA SER A 34 1.99 -13.19 -5.17
C SER A 34 2.59 -11.78 -5.30
N ASN A 35 1.79 -10.73 -5.12
CA ASN A 35 2.25 -9.34 -5.17
C ASN A 35 3.28 -9.04 -4.07
N VAL A 36 3.03 -9.51 -2.85
CA VAL A 36 3.95 -9.32 -1.70
C VAL A 36 5.26 -10.06 -1.93
N VAL A 37 5.20 -11.31 -2.40
CA VAL A 37 6.41 -12.10 -2.69
C VAL A 37 7.23 -11.45 -3.80
N ALA A 38 6.60 -11.07 -4.92
CA ALA A 38 7.29 -10.42 -6.02
C ALA A 38 7.93 -9.08 -5.62
N LEU A 39 7.23 -8.27 -4.80
CA LEU A 39 7.79 -7.01 -4.28
C LEU A 39 8.99 -7.26 -3.37
N TYR A 40 8.88 -8.24 -2.46
CA TYR A 40 10.00 -8.64 -1.61
C TYR A 40 11.23 -9.02 -2.45
N GLU A 41 11.05 -9.87 -3.45
CA GLU A 41 12.15 -10.32 -4.32
C GLU A 41 12.79 -9.15 -5.10
N ALA A 42 11.99 -8.24 -5.67
CA ALA A 42 12.48 -7.07 -6.38
C ALA A 42 13.32 -6.15 -5.48
N LEU A 43 12.85 -5.88 -4.27
CA LEU A 43 13.59 -5.03 -3.32
C LEU A 43 14.86 -5.71 -2.78
N LYS A 44 14.83 -7.03 -2.58
CA LYS A 44 16.04 -7.80 -2.22
C LYS A 44 17.08 -7.78 -3.36
N ALA A 45 16.63 -7.86 -4.62
CA ALA A 45 17.50 -7.75 -5.78
C ALA A 45 18.16 -6.36 -5.89
N ASP A 46 17.48 -5.30 -5.44
CA ASP A 46 18.03 -3.94 -5.31
C ASP A 46 18.99 -3.78 -4.11
N GLY A 47 19.20 -4.83 -3.29
CA GLY A 47 20.14 -4.83 -2.17
C GLY A 47 19.57 -4.32 -0.85
N HIS A 48 18.25 -4.11 -0.75
CA HIS A 48 17.62 -3.69 0.49
C HIS A 48 17.51 -4.84 1.51
N ASP A 49 17.50 -4.49 2.80
CA ASP A 49 17.15 -5.45 3.87
C ASP A 49 15.67 -5.36 4.18
N VAL A 50 14.93 -6.42 3.81
CA VAL A 50 13.46 -6.41 3.76
C VAL A 50 12.88 -7.45 4.72
N ILE A 51 11.88 -7.07 5.48
CA ILE A 51 11.00 -7.96 6.23
C ILE A 51 9.56 -7.79 5.77
N VAL A 52 8.81 -8.88 5.80
CA VAL A 52 7.37 -8.93 5.47
C VAL A 52 6.60 -9.24 6.75
N SER A 53 5.60 -8.44 7.08
CA SER A 53 4.69 -8.67 8.21
C SER A 53 3.27 -8.36 7.78
N VAL A 54 2.46 -9.41 7.56
CA VAL A 54 1.13 -9.31 6.96
C VAL A 54 0.08 -10.04 7.82
N PRO A 55 -1.22 -9.73 7.67
CA PRO A 55 -2.28 -10.51 8.32
C PRO A 55 -2.24 -11.99 7.92
N CYS A 56 -2.67 -12.87 8.84
CA CYS A 56 -2.79 -14.30 8.58
C CYS A 56 -3.81 -14.61 7.47
N GLN A 57 -4.93 -13.90 7.45
CA GLN A 57 -6.01 -14.01 6.47
C GLN A 57 -6.24 -12.69 5.76
N ASN A 58 -7.01 -12.71 4.68
CA ASN A 58 -7.47 -11.48 4.05
C ASN A 58 -8.34 -10.67 5.02
N GLN A 59 -8.00 -9.40 5.19
CA GLN A 59 -8.63 -8.42 6.07
C GLN A 59 -9.15 -7.21 5.29
N SER A 60 -9.49 -7.39 4.01
CA SER A 60 -10.03 -6.32 3.15
C SER A 60 -11.25 -5.66 3.82
N GLY A 61 -11.29 -4.34 3.79
CA GLY A 61 -12.36 -3.55 4.39
C GLY A 61 -12.22 -3.28 5.89
N MET A 62 -11.18 -3.82 6.57
CA MET A 62 -10.97 -3.58 8.00
C MET A 62 -10.43 -2.18 8.32
N GLY A 63 -9.97 -1.44 7.31
CA GLY A 63 -9.51 -0.06 7.50
C GLY A 63 -8.48 0.06 8.62
N ALA A 64 -8.69 1.04 9.50
CA ALA A 64 -7.80 1.36 10.63
C ALA A 64 -8.12 0.58 11.92
N ALA A 65 -8.84 -0.56 11.84
CA ALA A 65 -9.24 -1.32 13.01
C ALA A 65 -8.03 -1.84 13.81
N LEU A 66 -8.15 -1.73 15.14
CA LEU A 66 -7.19 -2.28 16.10
C LEU A 66 -7.74 -3.57 16.71
N GLY A 67 -6.96 -4.63 16.68
CA GLY A 67 -7.28 -5.88 17.39
C GLY A 67 -6.90 -5.76 18.87
N LEU A 68 -7.86 -5.38 19.72
CA LEU A 68 -7.61 -5.15 21.14
C LEU A 68 -7.54 -6.43 22.00
N ARG A 69 -7.87 -7.58 21.42
CA ARG A 69 -7.77 -8.86 22.12
C ARG A 69 -6.38 -9.46 21.99
N PRO A 70 -5.91 -10.20 23.01
CA PRO A 70 -4.67 -10.98 22.87
C PRO A 70 -4.76 -11.94 21.69
N LEU A 71 -3.65 -12.16 21.00
CA LEU A 71 -3.56 -13.08 19.88
C LEU A 71 -3.56 -14.53 20.42
N THR A 72 -4.55 -15.31 20.01
CA THR A 72 -4.64 -16.75 20.33
C THR A 72 -3.97 -17.58 19.24
N PRO A 73 -3.61 -18.86 19.52
CA PRO A 73 -3.17 -19.77 18.48
C PRO A 73 -4.15 -19.86 17.31
N LEU A 74 -3.65 -20.15 16.12
CA LEU A 74 -4.44 -20.24 14.91
C LEU A 74 -5.43 -21.39 14.97
N GLU A 75 -6.69 -21.12 14.69
CA GLU A 75 -7.73 -22.18 14.55
C GLU A 75 -7.65 -22.84 13.16
N THR A 76 -7.27 -22.08 12.14
CA THR A 76 -7.10 -22.53 10.74
C THR A 76 -5.76 -22.08 10.21
N ALA A 77 -5.26 -22.74 9.14
CA ALA A 77 -4.05 -22.29 8.46
C ALA A 77 -4.23 -20.88 7.89
N CYS A 78 -3.17 -20.09 7.88
CA CYS A 78 -3.15 -18.77 7.22
C CYS A 78 -3.30 -18.91 5.69
N ARG A 79 -3.73 -17.82 5.05
CA ARG A 79 -3.78 -17.72 3.58
C ARG A 79 -2.49 -18.24 2.95
N ASN A 80 -2.64 -19.00 1.88
CA ASN A 80 -1.54 -19.65 1.16
C ASN A 80 -0.63 -20.50 2.06
N ASN A 81 -1.18 -21.08 3.12
CA ASN A 81 -0.44 -21.91 4.08
C ASN A 81 0.80 -21.20 4.66
N ALA A 82 0.71 -19.88 4.84
CA ALA A 82 1.80 -19.09 5.44
C ALA A 82 2.19 -19.61 6.83
N ALA A 83 1.18 -20.11 7.60
CA ALA A 83 1.38 -20.82 8.85
C ALA A 83 0.24 -21.84 9.05
N ASN A 84 0.50 -22.92 9.77
CA ASN A 84 -0.45 -24.00 10.02
C ASN A 84 -1.40 -23.69 11.19
N ALA A 85 -2.55 -24.33 11.21
CA ALA A 85 -3.40 -24.36 12.40
C ALA A 85 -2.61 -24.84 13.63
N GLY A 86 -2.93 -24.28 14.81
CA GLY A 86 -2.22 -24.54 16.06
C GLY A 86 -0.93 -23.70 16.25
N ALA A 87 -0.43 -23.01 15.23
CA ALA A 87 0.69 -22.08 15.38
C ALA A 87 0.29 -20.87 16.25
N SER A 88 1.28 -20.12 16.78
CA SER A 88 1.01 -18.93 17.59
C SER A 88 0.22 -17.87 16.81
N GLY A 89 -0.48 -16.97 17.51
CA GLY A 89 -1.29 -15.91 16.86
C GLY A 89 -0.46 -14.88 16.07
N ALA A 90 0.86 -14.85 16.23
CA ALA A 90 1.81 -14.10 15.41
C ALA A 90 3.17 -14.79 15.46
N GLY A 91 3.94 -14.72 14.37
CA GLY A 91 5.26 -15.34 14.29
C GLY A 91 5.80 -15.41 12.88
N PRO A 92 6.95 -16.10 12.71
CA PRO A 92 7.52 -16.37 11.39
C PRO A 92 6.59 -17.30 10.59
N MET A 93 6.54 -17.08 9.28
CA MET A 93 5.87 -18.01 8.37
C MET A 93 6.65 -19.32 8.27
N THR A 94 5.91 -20.42 8.12
CA THR A 94 6.48 -21.78 8.07
C THR A 94 6.28 -22.45 6.72
N ARG A 95 5.75 -21.73 5.73
CA ARG A 95 5.58 -22.24 4.36
C ARG A 95 6.94 -22.51 3.73
N ASP A 96 7.09 -23.69 3.13
CA ASP A 96 8.29 -24.04 2.36
C ASP A 96 8.52 -23.05 1.21
N GLY A 97 9.78 -22.74 0.95
CA GLY A 97 10.21 -21.82 -0.10
C GLY A 97 10.21 -20.34 0.30
N LEU A 98 9.70 -19.98 1.47
CA LEU A 98 9.85 -18.64 2.05
C LEU A 98 11.10 -18.58 2.95
N GLY A 99 11.84 -17.47 2.84
CA GLY A 99 12.96 -17.21 3.76
C GLY A 99 12.50 -16.76 5.16
N ASN A 100 13.47 -16.55 6.06
CA ASN A 100 13.22 -16.13 7.45
C ASN A 100 12.77 -14.68 7.61
N ASP A 101 12.44 -14.00 6.52
CA ASP A 101 12.06 -12.59 6.48
C ASP A 101 10.54 -12.39 6.54
N PHE A 102 9.76 -13.49 6.48
CA PHE A 102 8.31 -13.46 6.38
C PHE A 102 7.63 -13.77 7.72
N TYR A 103 6.72 -12.90 8.13
CA TYR A 103 5.95 -12.98 9.37
C TYR A 103 4.46 -12.78 9.12
N TYR A 104 3.64 -13.39 9.96
CA TYR A 104 2.19 -13.23 9.95
C TYR A 104 1.66 -12.78 11.31
N VAL A 105 0.48 -12.16 11.29
CA VAL A 105 -0.28 -11.79 12.49
C VAL A 105 -1.75 -12.14 12.28
N ASN A 106 -2.33 -12.93 13.19
CA ASN A 106 -3.75 -13.28 13.16
C ASN A 106 -4.61 -12.12 13.68
N SER A 107 -4.59 -11.01 12.97
CA SER A 107 -5.29 -9.79 13.34
C SER A 107 -5.40 -8.85 12.12
N THR A 108 -5.74 -7.58 12.39
CA THR A 108 -5.97 -6.54 11.38
C THR A 108 -4.67 -6.07 10.69
N PRO A 109 -4.76 -5.39 9.55
CA PRO A 109 -3.60 -4.83 8.84
C PRO A 109 -2.74 -3.91 9.71
N VAL A 110 -3.40 -3.08 10.54
CA VAL A 110 -2.70 -2.20 11.48
C VAL A 110 -1.91 -3.00 12.51
N MET A 111 -2.46 -4.09 13.02
CA MET A 111 -1.74 -4.97 13.96
C MET A 111 -0.54 -5.65 13.28
N ALA A 112 -0.65 -6.01 12.01
CA ALA A 112 0.44 -6.61 11.25
C ALA A 112 1.60 -5.63 11.05
N VAL A 113 1.33 -4.38 10.64
CA VAL A 113 2.41 -3.38 10.53
C VAL A 113 3.02 -3.07 11.88
N LEU A 114 2.24 -2.95 12.96
CA LEU A 114 2.76 -2.72 14.30
C LEU A 114 3.67 -3.86 14.78
N TYR A 115 3.31 -5.11 14.54
CA TYR A 115 4.16 -6.26 14.85
C TYR A 115 5.49 -6.21 14.08
N GLY A 116 5.41 -5.90 12.78
CA GLY A 116 6.59 -5.69 11.94
C GLY A 116 7.52 -4.61 12.48
N LEU A 117 6.96 -3.48 12.90
CA LEU A 117 7.73 -2.33 13.42
C LEU A 117 8.29 -2.56 14.82
N ASP A 118 7.46 -3.01 15.76
CA ASP A 118 7.79 -3.02 17.18
C ASP A 118 8.53 -4.29 17.62
N ILE A 119 8.34 -5.39 16.90
CA ILE A 119 8.94 -6.69 17.26
C ILE A 119 9.99 -7.08 16.25
N VAL A 120 9.63 -7.21 14.97
CA VAL A 120 10.54 -7.82 13.99
C VAL A 120 11.67 -6.86 13.62
N ALA A 121 11.37 -5.61 13.28
CA ALA A 121 12.35 -4.59 12.94
C ALA A 121 13.30 -4.32 14.10
N MET A 122 12.78 -4.22 15.32
CA MET A 122 13.59 -4.01 16.50
C MET A 122 14.53 -5.19 16.82
N LYS A 123 14.07 -6.44 16.62
CA LYS A 123 14.91 -7.62 16.76
C LYS A 123 16.01 -7.70 15.70
N ARG A 124 15.67 -7.33 14.43
CA ARG A 124 16.58 -7.46 13.31
C ARG A 124 17.59 -6.30 13.23
N TRP A 125 17.08 -5.06 13.36
CA TRP A 125 17.87 -3.84 13.08
C TRP A 125 18.19 -3.02 14.34
N GLY A 126 17.54 -3.29 15.46
CA GLY A 126 17.65 -2.47 16.68
C GLY A 126 17.11 -1.05 16.52
N LYS A 127 16.42 -0.76 15.41
CA LYS A 127 15.87 0.55 15.06
C LYS A 127 14.64 0.40 14.16
N ALA A 128 13.89 1.48 13.99
CA ALA A 128 12.81 1.57 13.04
C ALA A 128 13.31 1.44 11.58
N PRO A 129 12.48 0.98 10.62
CA PRO A 129 12.83 0.91 9.22
C PRO A 129 12.99 2.30 8.59
N ASP A 130 13.64 2.35 7.45
CA ASP A 130 13.80 3.55 6.64
C ASP A 130 12.55 3.82 5.78
N LEU A 131 11.76 2.77 5.47
CA LEU A 131 10.54 2.84 4.65
C LEU A 131 9.56 1.73 5.05
N VAL A 132 8.27 2.04 5.01
CA VAL A 132 7.18 1.07 5.10
C VAL A 132 6.40 1.06 3.79
N LEU A 133 6.24 -0.11 3.20
CA LEU A 133 5.41 -0.36 2.02
C LEU A 133 4.20 -1.19 2.44
N SER A 134 3.01 -0.69 2.24
CA SER A 134 1.77 -1.42 2.49
C SER A 134 1.15 -1.83 1.16
N GLY A 135 1.09 -3.11 0.89
CA GLY A 135 0.68 -3.69 -0.40
C GLY A 135 1.79 -4.51 -1.07
N PRO A 136 1.71 -4.72 -2.40
CA PRO A 136 0.65 -4.27 -3.30
C PRO A 136 -0.66 -5.01 -3.09
N ASN A 137 -1.74 -4.25 -2.84
CA ASN A 137 -3.09 -4.78 -2.65
C ASN A 137 -3.64 -5.44 -3.92
N GLU A 138 -4.48 -6.46 -3.76
CA GLU A 138 -5.20 -7.11 -4.85
C GLU A 138 -6.46 -6.32 -5.22
N GLY A 139 -6.29 -5.13 -5.75
CA GLY A 139 -7.33 -4.18 -6.16
C GLY A 139 -6.97 -2.74 -5.80
N GLN A 140 -7.49 -1.80 -6.58
CA GLN A 140 -7.22 -0.37 -6.38
C GLN A 140 -7.96 0.17 -5.15
N ASN A 141 -7.27 1.02 -4.39
CA ASN A 141 -7.81 1.74 -3.25
C ASN A 141 -7.97 3.22 -3.60
N VAL A 142 -9.08 3.56 -4.25
CA VAL A 142 -9.36 4.89 -4.82
C VAL A 142 -10.70 5.45 -4.34
N GLY A 143 -10.84 6.77 -4.29
CA GLY A 143 -12.07 7.45 -3.91
C GLY A 143 -12.56 7.01 -2.51
N ALA A 144 -13.84 6.66 -2.38
CA ALA A 144 -14.45 6.25 -1.11
C ALA A 144 -13.86 4.96 -0.53
N ILE A 145 -13.30 4.08 -1.36
CA ILE A 145 -12.64 2.83 -0.92
C ILE A 145 -11.42 3.15 -0.03
N ALA A 146 -10.73 4.27 -0.28
CA ALA A 146 -9.57 4.68 0.50
C ALA A 146 -9.83 4.71 2.02
N ILE A 147 -11.05 5.09 2.45
CA ILE A 147 -11.41 5.20 3.88
C ILE A 147 -11.48 3.82 4.55
N SER A 148 -11.91 2.78 3.82
CA SER A 148 -12.04 1.42 4.34
C SER A 148 -10.83 0.54 4.06
N SER A 149 -9.82 1.06 3.36
CA SER A 149 -8.63 0.31 2.95
C SER A 149 -7.71 0.00 4.13
N GLY A 150 -7.46 -1.28 4.36
CA GLY A 150 -6.42 -1.75 5.31
C GLY A 150 -5.02 -1.43 4.80
N THR A 151 -4.80 -1.48 3.48
CA THR A 151 -3.54 -1.09 2.82
C THR A 151 -3.18 0.36 3.14
N ILE A 152 -4.10 1.31 2.89
CA ILE A 152 -3.89 2.73 3.19
C ILE A 152 -3.72 2.94 4.68
N SER A 153 -4.56 2.31 5.51
CA SER A 153 -4.52 2.48 6.96
C SER A 153 -3.21 2.02 7.59
N ALA A 154 -2.65 0.89 7.15
CA ALA A 154 -1.35 0.43 7.62
C ALA A 154 -0.22 1.42 7.27
N ALA A 155 -0.21 1.98 6.04
CA ALA A 155 0.72 3.03 5.67
C ALA A 155 0.51 4.31 6.50
N GLN A 156 -0.74 4.71 6.76
CA GLN A 156 -1.08 5.85 7.60
C GLN A 156 -0.58 5.69 9.04
N PHE A 157 -0.73 4.51 9.65
CA PHE A 157 -0.20 4.24 10.99
C PHE A 157 1.33 4.33 11.05
N ALA A 158 2.03 3.87 10.02
CA ALA A 158 3.49 4.05 9.92
C ALA A 158 3.86 5.55 9.79
N ALA A 159 3.13 6.31 8.96
CA ALA A 159 3.35 7.74 8.78
C ALA A 159 3.06 8.56 10.05
N LEU A 160 2.03 8.19 10.84
CA LEU A 160 1.73 8.78 12.15
C LEU A 160 2.86 8.56 13.17
N ARG A 161 3.61 7.46 13.04
CA ARG A 161 4.85 7.21 13.82
C ARG A 161 6.06 7.95 13.29
N GLY A 162 5.86 8.80 12.30
CA GLY A 162 6.93 9.57 11.69
C GLY A 162 7.76 8.78 10.68
N LEU A 163 7.34 7.62 10.18
CA LEU A 163 8.08 6.84 9.18
C LEU A 163 7.67 7.21 7.75
N PRO A 164 8.60 7.22 6.77
CA PRO A 164 8.21 7.21 5.37
C PRO A 164 7.31 6.02 5.07
N ALA A 165 6.15 6.24 4.44
CA ALA A 165 5.20 5.17 4.19
C ALA A 165 4.50 5.34 2.84
N ILE A 166 4.28 4.22 2.14
CA ILE A 166 3.64 4.17 0.83
C ILE A 166 2.60 3.05 0.85
N ALA A 167 1.37 3.37 0.49
CA ALA A 167 0.34 2.39 0.14
C ALA A 167 0.43 2.08 -1.35
N LEU A 168 0.47 0.81 -1.71
CA LEU A 168 0.56 0.30 -3.08
C LEU A 168 -0.69 -0.53 -3.38
N SER A 169 -1.42 -0.22 -4.43
CA SER A 169 -2.65 -0.89 -4.80
C SER A 169 -2.64 -1.28 -6.27
N ALA A 170 -2.57 -2.58 -6.53
CA ALA A 170 -2.50 -3.16 -7.87
C ALA A 170 -3.90 -3.27 -8.51
N GLY A 171 -3.95 -3.65 -9.78
CA GLY A 171 -5.20 -3.94 -10.46
C GLY A 171 -5.89 -5.19 -9.91
N GLN A 172 -7.20 -5.28 -10.03
CA GLN A 172 -7.99 -6.45 -9.59
C GLN A 172 -7.56 -7.76 -10.27
N ASN A 173 -6.99 -7.68 -11.48
CA ASN A 173 -6.45 -8.83 -12.20
C ASN A 173 -5.13 -9.38 -11.59
N SER A 174 -4.58 -8.73 -10.56
CA SER A 174 -3.49 -9.27 -9.76
C SER A 174 -3.97 -10.15 -8.60
N ALA A 175 -5.29 -10.18 -8.35
CA ALA A 175 -5.90 -11.03 -7.34
C ALA A 175 -5.84 -12.50 -7.73
N GLY A 176 -5.67 -13.37 -6.74
CA GLY A 176 -5.68 -14.81 -6.96
C GLY A 176 -5.49 -15.63 -5.68
N PRO A 177 -5.83 -16.92 -5.76
CA PRO A 177 -5.71 -17.83 -4.61
C PRO A 177 -4.28 -18.34 -4.39
N ASP A 178 -3.38 -18.13 -5.35
CA ASP A 178 -2.04 -18.71 -5.39
C ASP A 178 -0.96 -17.64 -5.24
N LEU A 179 0.31 -18.05 -5.11
CA LEU A 179 1.46 -17.14 -5.05
C LEU A 179 2.05 -16.80 -6.44
N GLU A 180 1.34 -17.15 -7.50
CA GLU A 180 1.74 -16.85 -8.86
C GLU A 180 0.65 -16.02 -9.55
N ASN A 181 1.03 -14.87 -10.10
CA ASN A 181 0.17 -14.05 -10.91
C ASN A 181 1.01 -13.31 -11.97
N ALA A 182 0.53 -13.30 -13.21
CA ALA A 182 1.25 -12.73 -14.34
C ALA A 182 1.50 -11.22 -14.22
N GLN A 183 0.70 -10.49 -13.41
CA GLN A 183 0.87 -9.06 -13.19
C GLN A 183 1.90 -8.74 -12.08
N SER A 184 2.10 -9.64 -11.12
CA SER A 184 2.94 -9.37 -9.93
C SER A 184 4.37 -8.95 -10.26
N PRO A 185 5.08 -9.53 -11.23
CA PRO A 185 6.43 -9.07 -11.57
C PRO A 185 6.48 -7.62 -12.08
N ALA A 186 5.52 -7.21 -12.91
CA ALA A 186 5.48 -5.84 -13.44
C ALA A 186 5.11 -4.82 -12.35
N ILE A 187 4.20 -5.18 -11.45
CA ILE A 187 3.81 -4.37 -10.30
C ILE A 187 5.01 -4.20 -9.35
N ALA A 188 5.72 -5.28 -9.06
CA ALA A 188 6.91 -5.27 -8.21
C ALA A 188 8.03 -4.40 -8.79
N GLU A 189 8.34 -4.55 -10.09
CA GLU A 189 9.36 -3.75 -10.77
C GLU A 189 9.02 -2.25 -10.73
N LYS A 190 7.77 -1.87 -11.01
CA LYS A 190 7.33 -0.48 -10.94
C LYS A 190 7.35 0.06 -9.50
N SER A 191 7.03 -0.76 -8.51
CA SER A 191 7.14 -0.37 -7.10
C SER A 191 8.61 -0.15 -6.71
N ALA A 192 9.52 -1.03 -7.11
CA ALA A 192 10.95 -0.88 -6.90
C ALA A 192 11.52 0.35 -7.64
N GLU A 193 11.06 0.62 -8.88
CA GLU A 193 11.41 1.85 -9.62
C GLU A 193 11.05 3.11 -8.82
N LEU A 194 9.86 3.15 -8.20
CA LEU A 194 9.46 4.26 -7.34
C LEU A 194 10.37 4.38 -6.12
N VAL A 195 10.68 3.27 -5.45
CA VAL A 195 11.58 3.25 -4.28
C VAL A 195 12.96 3.77 -4.65
N ARG A 196 13.55 3.31 -5.76
CA ARG A 196 14.84 3.80 -6.28
C ARG A 196 14.81 5.31 -6.54
N ALA A 197 13.73 5.81 -7.16
CA ALA A 197 13.59 7.24 -7.45
C ALA A 197 13.53 8.08 -6.17
N LEU A 198 12.79 7.64 -5.16
CA LEU A 198 12.70 8.30 -3.86
C LEU A 198 14.02 8.24 -3.10
N ASP A 199 14.72 7.11 -3.15
CA ASP A 199 16.03 6.95 -2.51
C ASP A 199 17.06 7.91 -3.10
N VAL A 200 17.18 7.95 -4.41
CA VAL A 200 18.07 8.90 -5.12
C VAL A 200 17.73 10.34 -4.78
N ALA A 201 16.43 10.68 -4.76
CA ALA A 201 15.98 12.04 -4.42
C ALA A 201 16.29 12.41 -2.96
N SER A 202 16.32 11.43 -2.06
CA SER A 202 16.61 11.61 -0.63
C SER A 202 18.05 11.97 -0.31
N LYS A 203 18.99 11.67 -1.23
CA LYS A 203 20.44 11.90 -1.08
C LYS A 203 21.00 11.31 0.23
N GLY A 204 20.61 10.08 0.55
CA GLY A 204 20.99 9.41 1.79
C GLY A 204 20.19 9.83 3.02
N GLY A 205 19.29 10.79 2.88
CA GLY A 205 18.39 11.24 3.94
C GLY A 205 17.07 10.47 3.99
N ARG A 206 16.05 11.14 4.50
CA ARG A 206 14.70 10.61 4.62
C ARG A 206 13.97 10.61 3.26
N MET A 207 13.36 9.50 2.89
CA MET A 207 12.71 9.31 1.57
C MET A 207 11.44 10.13 1.37
N LEU A 208 10.70 10.43 2.42
CA LEU A 208 9.49 11.27 2.39
C LEU A 208 9.51 12.25 3.57
N PRO A 209 8.97 13.48 3.41
CA PRO A 209 8.79 14.41 4.54
C PRO A 209 8.01 13.79 5.70
N ALA A 210 8.25 14.28 6.92
CA ALA A 210 7.48 13.84 8.08
C ALA A 210 5.99 14.19 7.91
N GLY A 211 5.12 13.26 8.27
CA GLY A 211 3.67 13.45 8.15
C GLY A 211 3.11 13.28 6.73
N LEU A 212 3.97 12.92 5.76
CA LEU A 212 3.54 12.61 4.39
C LEU A 212 3.64 11.10 4.13
N ALA A 213 2.58 10.54 3.58
CA ALA A 213 2.55 9.22 2.95
C ALA A 213 2.14 9.35 1.49
N LEU A 214 2.29 8.28 0.71
CA LEU A 214 1.81 8.21 -0.67
C LEU A 214 0.75 7.11 -0.81
N ASN A 215 -0.28 7.36 -1.63
CA ASN A 215 -1.19 6.36 -2.15
C ASN A 215 -0.89 6.14 -3.63
N ILE A 216 -0.52 4.93 -4.00
CA ILE A 216 -0.15 4.55 -5.36
C ILE A 216 -1.19 3.57 -5.89
N ASN A 217 -1.83 3.91 -6.99
CA ASN A 217 -2.80 3.04 -7.64
C ASN A 217 -2.34 2.71 -9.07
N PHE A 218 -2.18 1.42 -9.32
CA PHE A 218 -1.78 0.89 -10.63
C PHE A 218 -2.99 0.70 -11.53
N PRO A 219 -2.85 0.88 -12.85
CA PRO A 219 -3.83 0.36 -13.80
C PRO A 219 -3.82 -1.18 -13.78
N ASN A 220 -4.84 -1.81 -14.36
CA ASN A 220 -4.89 -3.27 -14.49
C ASN A 220 -3.69 -3.83 -15.27
N GLU A 221 -3.15 -3.06 -16.22
CA GLU A 221 -1.92 -3.40 -16.94
C GLU A 221 -0.78 -2.50 -16.44
N ALA A 222 0.03 -3.04 -15.52
CA ALA A 222 1.15 -2.29 -14.95
C ALA A 222 2.37 -2.20 -15.87
N LYS A 223 2.57 -3.21 -16.75
CA LYS A 223 3.72 -3.27 -17.64
C LYS A 223 3.72 -2.12 -18.64
N GLY A 224 4.81 -1.35 -18.66
CA GLY A 224 4.94 -0.19 -19.56
C GLY A 224 4.20 1.07 -19.13
N SER A 225 3.41 1.01 -18.07
CA SER A 225 2.69 2.17 -17.53
C SER A 225 3.64 3.21 -16.96
N LYS A 226 3.28 4.49 -17.13
CA LYS A 226 4.04 5.64 -16.62
C LYS A 226 3.41 6.14 -15.32
N PHE A 227 4.22 6.74 -14.47
CA PHE A 227 3.76 7.45 -13.28
C PHE A 227 3.10 8.78 -13.64
N CYS A 228 2.06 9.15 -12.92
CA CYS A 228 1.41 10.45 -13.02
C CYS A 228 1.06 11.00 -11.63
N ALA A 229 1.21 12.31 -11.46
CA ALA A 229 0.77 12.99 -10.26
C ALA A 229 -0.77 13.02 -10.21
N SER A 230 -1.33 12.74 -9.05
CA SER A 230 -2.76 12.72 -8.80
C SER A 230 -3.08 13.27 -7.40
N LYS A 231 -4.35 13.29 -7.06
CA LYS A 231 -4.84 13.59 -5.70
C LYS A 231 -5.92 12.58 -5.31
N ILE A 232 -6.03 12.31 -4.03
CA ILE A 232 -7.23 11.67 -3.47
C ILE A 232 -8.34 12.71 -3.58
N GLY A 233 -9.26 12.50 -4.50
CA GLY A 233 -10.30 13.47 -4.83
C GLY A 233 -11.70 13.00 -4.42
N THR A 234 -12.69 13.56 -5.07
CA THR A 234 -14.12 13.30 -4.79
C THR A 234 -14.77 12.37 -5.82
N TYR A 235 -14.10 12.06 -6.92
CA TYR A 235 -14.59 11.10 -7.89
C TYR A 235 -14.43 9.67 -7.34
N ASN A 236 -15.52 8.93 -7.38
CA ASN A 236 -15.55 7.52 -7.01
C ASN A 236 -15.70 6.67 -8.27
N ALA A 237 -14.68 5.93 -8.68
CA ALA A 237 -14.76 4.97 -9.78
C ALA A 237 -15.68 3.80 -9.43
N TYR A 238 -15.81 3.50 -8.14
CA TYR A 238 -16.64 2.42 -7.64
C TYR A 238 -17.90 2.95 -6.94
N ALA A 239 -19.03 2.30 -7.21
CA ALA A 239 -20.30 2.53 -6.53
C ALA A 239 -20.48 1.44 -5.46
N LEU A 240 -20.67 1.87 -4.22
CA LEU A 240 -20.99 0.99 -3.10
C LEU A 240 -22.49 1.06 -2.83
N SER A 241 -23.14 -0.10 -2.69
CA SER A 241 -24.55 -0.18 -2.30
C SER A 241 -24.80 -1.41 -1.44
N PHE A 242 -25.89 -1.42 -0.69
CA PHE A 242 -26.32 -2.57 0.07
C PHE A 242 -27.46 -3.28 -0.68
N SER A 243 -27.43 -4.62 -0.71
CA SER A 243 -28.49 -5.43 -1.30
C SER A 243 -29.04 -6.42 -0.28
N GLU A 244 -30.32 -6.71 -0.36
CA GLU A 244 -30.95 -7.80 0.42
C GLU A 244 -30.56 -9.20 -0.11
N ASN A 245 -30.08 -9.27 -1.38
CA ASN A 245 -29.64 -10.53 -1.99
C ASN A 245 -28.45 -10.24 -2.93
N MET A 246 -27.24 -10.50 -2.44
CA MET A 246 -26.02 -10.24 -3.18
C MET A 246 -25.95 -11.03 -4.51
N ALA A 247 -26.32 -12.30 -4.51
CA ALA A 247 -26.27 -13.14 -5.72
C ALA A 247 -27.19 -12.62 -6.84
N ALA A 248 -28.39 -12.17 -6.48
CA ALA A 248 -29.36 -11.64 -7.44
C ALA A 248 -28.92 -10.28 -8.01
N SER A 249 -28.21 -9.47 -7.24
CA SER A 249 -27.83 -8.10 -7.57
C SER A 249 -26.37 -7.94 -7.96
N ALA A 250 -25.59 -9.02 -7.99
CA ALA A 250 -24.15 -8.98 -8.25
C ALA A 250 -23.83 -8.42 -9.64
N SER A 251 -22.93 -7.45 -9.70
CA SER A 251 -22.39 -6.89 -10.94
C SER A 251 -21.52 -7.93 -11.69
N PRO A 252 -21.25 -7.74 -12.99
CA PRO A 252 -20.32 -8.57 -13.73
C PRO A 252 -18.94 -8.64 -13.06
N GLU A 253 -18.44 -7.51 -12.54
CA GLU A 253 -17.14 -7.41 -11.87
C GLU A 253 -17.13 -8.24 -10.58
N MET A 254 -18.17 -8.20 -9.77
CA MET A 254 -18.29 -9.04 -8.57
C MET A 254 -18.30 -10.53 -8.92
N LYS A 255 -18.95 -10.93 -10.00
CA LYS A 255 -18.97 -12.32 -10.48
C LYS A 255 -17.59 -12.78 -10.93
N GLU A 256 -16.84 -11.93 -11.65
CA GLU A 256 -15.46 -12.25 -12.05
C GLU A 256 -14.52 -12.32 -10.84
N MET A 257 -14.68 -11.42 -9.86
CA MET A 257 -13.91 -11.48 -8.62
C MET A 257 -14.19 -12.77 -7.84
N ALA A 258 -15.45 -13.14 -7.65
CA ALA A 258 -15.84 -14.38 -6.98
C ALA A 258 -15.23 -15.62 -7.69
N LYS A 259 -15.23 -15.61 -9.02
CA LYS A 259 -14.60 -16.65 -9.83
C LYS A 259 -13.07 -16.69 -9.63
N ALA A 260 -12.40 -15.53 -9.60
CA ALA A 260 -10.95 -15.44 -9.35
C ALA A 260 -10.57 -16.02 -7.97
N TYR A 261 -11.38 -15.76 -6.96
CA TYR A 261 -11.19 -16.33 -5.61
C TYR A 261 -11.79 -17.73 -5.41
N LYS A 262 -12.38 -18.33 -6.45
CA LYS A 262 -13.06 -19.64 -6.40
C LYS A 262 -14.11 -19.71 -5.28
N THR A 263 -14.91 -18.63 -5.13
CA THR A 263 -15.96 -18.50 -4.13
C THR A 263 -17.31 -18.25 -4.79
N ASP A 264 -18.41 -18.54 -4.09
CA ASP A 264 -19.75 -18.20 -4.52
C ASP A 264 -20.20 -16.86 -3.90
N ILE A 265 -21.03 -16.12 -4.64
CA ILE A 265 -21.70 -14.93 -4.12
C ILE A 265 -22.96 -15.43 -3.40
N PRO A 266 -23.10 -15.23 -2.08
CA PRO A 266 -24.21 -15.77 -1.32
C PRO A 266 -25.54 -15.05 -1.64
N ALA A 267 -26.65 -15.77 -1.62
CA ALA A 267 -27.99 -15.22 -1.72
C ALA A 267 -28.45 -14.66 -0.34
N LEU A 268 -27.64 -13.77 0.21
CA LEU A 268 -27.81 -13.13 1.52
C LEU A 268 -27.67 -11.61 1.40
N PRO A 269 -28.15 -10.83 2.39
CA PRO A 269 -27.92 -9.40 2.45
C PRO A 269 -26.43 -9.07 2.58
N GLY A 270 -25.99 -8.05 1.86
CA GLY A 270 -24.60 -7.62 1.92
C GLY A 270 -24.23 -6.48 0.98
N LEU A 271 -22.95 -6.13 1.01
CA LEU A 271 -22.36 -5.03 0.22
C LEU A 271 -22.20 -5.46 -1.24
N LEU A 272 -22.60 -4.58 -2.14
CA LEU A 272 -22.33 -4.66 -3.57
C LEU A 272 -21.26 -3.63 -3.94
N LEU A 273 -20.34 -4.06 -4.79
CA LEU A 273 -19.36 -3.22 -5.43
C LEU A 273 -19.61 -3.23 -6.94
N GLY A 274 -19.84 -2.08 -7.52
CA GLY A 274 -20.02 -1.92 -8.97
C GLY A 274 -19.20 -0.75 -9.50
N GLN A 275 -19.19 -0.57 -10.82
CA GLN A 275 -18.62 0.61 -11.42
C GLN A 275 -19.58 1.79 -11.29
N ASN A 276 -19.03 2.98 -11.05
CA ASN A 276 -19.82 4.20 -11.07
C ASN A 276 -20.10 4.59 -12.53
N PRO A 277 -21.37 4.66 -12.96
CA PRO A 277 -21.71 5.05 -14.32
C PRO A 277 -21.48 6.54 -14.62
N ALA A 278 -21.33 7.38 -13.59
CA ALA A 278 -21.10 8.81 -13.75
C ALA A 278 -19.65 9.08 -14.19
N LYS A 279 -19.50 9.96 -15.17
CA LYS A 279 -18.16 10.43 -15.59
C LYS A 279 -17.65 11.49 -14.61
N PRO A 280 -16.32 11.61 -14.45
CA PRO A 280 -15.74 12.67 -13.64
C PRO A 280 -16.06 14.05 -14.25
N SER A 281 -16.28 15.05 -13.39
CA SER A 281 -16.36 16.45 -13.78
C SER A 281 -14.95 17.00 -14.11
N PRO A 282 -14.84 18.17 -14.77
CA PRO A 282 -13.53 18.72 -15.13
C PRO A 282 -12.53 18.91 -13.97
N ASP A 283 -13.02 19.24 -12.78
CA ASP A 283 -12.21 19.38 -11.56
C ASP A 283 -11.80 18.03 -10.92
N GLN A 284 -12.43 16.94 -11.34
CA GLN A 284 -12.13 15.57 -10.92
C GLN A 284 -11.17 14.82 -11.85
N LEU A 285 -10.77 15.41 -12.99
CA LEU A 285 -9.87 14.75 -13.95
C LEU A 285 -8.47 14.49 -13.42
N GLN A 286 -8.09 15.10 -12.28
CA GLN A 286 -6.82 14.85 -11.58
C GLN A 286 -6.99 13.90 -10.40
N ASP A 287 -8.19 13.38 -10.16
CA ASP A 287 -8.44 12.43 -9.08
C ASP A 287 -7.84 11.07 -9.42
N GLU A 288 -7.21 10.43 -8.44
CA GLU A 288 -6.58 9.11 -8.60
C GLU A 288 -7.58 8.05 -9.10
N SER A 289 -8.83 8.18 -8.68
CA SER A 289 -9.94 7.31 -9.06
C SER A 289 -10.27 7.35 -10.55
N PHE A 290 -9.79 8.37 -11.26
CA PHE A 290 -9.86 8.47 -12.72
C PHE A 290 -8.51 8.16 -13.38
N LEU A 291 -7.42 8.73 -12.86
CA LEU A 291 -6.10 8.63 -13.50
C LEU A 291 -5.52 7.21 -13.47
N HIS A 292 -5.82 6.40 -12.43
CA HIS A 292 -5.33 5.02 -12.34
C HIS A 292 -5.76 4.13 -13.52
N LEU A 293 -6.78 4.53 -14.28
CA LEU A 293 -7.21 3.79 -15.47
C LEU A 293 -6.18 3.87 -16.62
N SER A 294 -5.26 4.84 -16.61
CA SER A 294 -4.33 5.12 -17.71
C SER A 294 -2.86 5.25 -17.29
N CYS A 295 -2.57 5.45 -16.02
CA CYS A 295 -1.21 5.62 -15.50
C CYS A 295 -1.12 5.11 -14.05
N ILE A 296 0.10 4.96 -13.54
CA ILE A 296 0.33 4.69 -12.13
C ILE A 296 0.13 6.00 -11.37
N ALA A 297 -1.02 6.15 -10.73
CA ALA A 297 -1.41 7.36 -10.03
C ALA A 297 -0.68 7.49 -8.69
N ILE A 298 -0.03 8.65 -8.47
CA ILE A 298 0.68 8.97 -7.21
C ILE A 298 -0.06 10.10 -6.51
N SER A 299 -0.71 9.80 -5.41
CA SER A 299 -1.44 10.78 -4.58
C SER A 299 -0.73 10.99 -3.24
N PRO A 300 -0.39 12.24 -2.88
CA PRO A 300 0.10 12.52 -1.53
C PRO A 300 -1.03 12.39 -0.50
N MET A 301 -0.71 11.82 0.66
CA MET A 301 -1.60 11.72 1.81
C MET A 301 -0.96 12.38 3.02
N GLN A 302 -1.69 13.26 3.71
CA GLN A 302 -1.32 13.70 5.04
C GLN A 302 -1.55 12.56 6.04
N ALA A 303 -0.60 12.34 6.96
CA ALA A 303 -0.77 11.35 8.02
C ALA A 303 -1.89 11.77 8.98
N GLY A 304 -2.84 10.88 9.20
CA GLY A 304 -4.01 11.11 10.05
C GLY A 304 -5.10 11.97 9.40
N TYR A 305 -5.99 12.50 10.24
CA TYR A 305 -7.17 13.29 9.83
C TYR A 305 -7.03 14.77 10.18
N ALA A 306 -5.81 15.29 10.26
CA ALA A 306 -5.60 16.71 10.52
C ALA A 306 -6.20 17.56 9.40
N GLY A 307 -7.03 18.53 9.75
CA GLY A 307 -7.51 19.55 8.83
C GLY A 307 -6.39 20.49 8.39
N ASP A 308 -6.52 21.09 7.22
CA ASP A 308 -5.59 22.12 6.78
C ASP A 308 -5.84 23.47 7.52
N ASP A 309 -4.87 24.39 7.43
CA ASP A 309 -4.94 25.70 8.09
C ASP A 309 -6.13 26.55 7.59
N ARG A 310 -6.59 26.34 6.35
CA ARG A 310 -7.74 27.03 5.77
C ARG A 310 -9.02 26.60 6.47
N ASN A 311 -9.21 25.27 6.60
CA ASN A 311 -10.37 24.71 7.29
C ASN A 311 -10.38 25.14 8.77
N THR A 312 -9.23 25.16 9.42
CA THR A 312 -9.08 25.60 10.81
C THR A 312 -9.46 27.08 10.97
N LYS A 313 -9.02 27.96 10.08
CA LYS A 313 -9.39 29.39 10.08
C LYS A 313 -10.88 29.60 9.81
N GLN A 314 -11.44 28.88 8.86
CA GLN A 314 -12.87 28.94 8.54
C GLN A 314 -13.72 28.51 9.74
N LEU A 315 -13.34 27.38 10.38
CA LEU A 315 -14.03 26.88 11.56
C LEU A 315 -13.93 27.86 12.74
N SER A 316 -12.77 28.46 12.97
CA SER A 316 -12.58 29.49 14.00
C SER A 316 -13.49 30.70 13.78
N GLY A 317 -13.75 31.07 12.52
CA GLY A 317 -14.73 32.11 12.16
C GLY A 317 -16.18 31.72 12.49
N ILE A 318 -16.54 30.48 12.24
CA ILE A 318 -17.89 29.95 12.53
C ILE A 318 -18.14 29.82 14.04
N LEU A 319 -17.12 29.40 14.79
CA LEU A 319 -17.21 29.11 16.22
C LEU A 319 -16.89 30.31 17.11
N LYS A 320 -16.94 31.53 16.59
CA LYS A 320 -16.60 32.77 17.29
C LYS A 320 -17.40 32.97 18.58
N GLY A 321 -18.08 32.36 19.18
CA GLY A 321 -18.78 32.48 20.45
C GLY A 321 -18.71 31.22 21.32
N LEU A 322 -18.13 30.14 20.75
CA LEU A 322 -18.04 28.82 21.40
C LEU A 322 -16.62 28.47 21.83
N ALA A 323 -15.62 29.03 21.17
CA ALA A 323 -14.23 28.79 21.54
C ALA A 323 -13.75 29.85 22.57
N PRO A 324 -12.99 29.45 23.61
CA PRO A 324 -12.38 30.40 24.51
C PRO A 324 -11.44 31.34 23.72
N THR A 325 -11.62 32.62 23.84
CA THR A 325 -10.68 33.63 23.36
C THR A 325 -9.37 33.46 24.14
N LYS A 326 -8.27 33.18 23.42
CA LYS A 326 -6.92 33.19 23.97
C LYS A 326 -6.52 34.64 24.27
#